data_ec72a682ef8375bf7448c40a47de2324
#
_entry.id   ec72a682ef8375bf7448c40a47de2324
#
_cell.length_a   1.000
_cell.length_b   1.000
_cell.length_c   1.000
_cell.angle_alpha   90.00
_cell.angle_beta   90.00
_cell.angle_gamma   90.00
#
_symmetry.space_group_name_H-M   'P 1'
#
loop_
_entity.id
_entity.type
_entity.pdbx_description
1 polymer ?
#
loop_
_entity_poly.entity_id
_entity_poly.type
_entity_poly.pdbx_seq_one_letter_code
_entity_poly.pdbx_strand_id
1 'polypeptide(L)'
;MKVGVMLQRLSNIPHGENASVSPLDKPERLVIISDAWHPQVNGVVRSIENTNRELAKMGIEVAMVTPQGFRSIPCPTYPEIRLSIASYRRIAREIRKHKPSYVHIATEGPLGLTGRRWCLKNRMPFSTSYHTRFPEYVAARLPIPKSWLYAFVRWFHNAGAACMVATPSLAQELSEKGIRNLVPWSRGIDANQFHPEAPEDQPFGLRRPIFMTVGRVALEKNLPAFLDLDLPGSKVVVGDGPARAELEKRYPGVLFTGLKFGEELARIYAQADVFVFPSQTDTFGNTILEALASGVPVAAYPVTGPLDIIGDDSDVGALDEDLRSACLCALSCSREQARALAMQYSWEAATQQFINNIRAANGVITPKWKKAWQFAAKSLPRNKRLGDPGAASPV
;
A
#
# COMPACT_ATOMS: atom_id res chain seq x y z
N MET A 1 -11.73 -9.77 -21.86
CA MET A 1 -12.16 -8.41 -21.37
C MET A 1 -11.07 -7.98 -20.42
N LYS A 2 -10.31 -6.95 -20.79
CA LYS A 2 -9.04 -6.58 -20.15
C LYS A 2 -9.25 -6.16 -18.67
N VAL A 3 -8.40 -6.62 -17.76
CA VAL A 3 -8.44 -6.30 -16.31
C VAL A 3 -8.39 -4.79 -16.08
N GLY A 4 -7.60 -4.06 -16.86
CA GLY A 4 -7.54 -2.60 -16.82
C GLY A 4 -8.87 -1.89 -17.11
N VAL A 5 -9.64 -2.38 -18.10
CA VAL A 5 -11.00 -1.86 -18.41
C VAL A 5 -11.98 -2.17 -17.28
N MET A 6 -11.74 -3.21 -16.51
CA MET A 6 -12.59 -3.61 -15.40
C MET A 6 -12.30 -2.80 -14.13
N LEU A 7 -11.03 -2.45 -13.88
CA LEU A 7 -10.65 -1.50 -12.83
C LEU A 7 -11.13 -0.09 -13.18
N GLN A 8 -11.06 0.31 -14.45
CA GLN A 8 -11.65 1.54 -14.97
C GLN A 8 -13.18 1.58 -14.76
N ARG A 9 -13.88 0.45 -14.86
CA ARG A 9 -15.30 0.35 -14.53
C ARG A 9 -15.58 0.39 -13.03
N LEU A 10 -14.64 -0.02 -12.18
CA LEU A 10 -14.78 0.06 -10.72
C LEU A 10 -14.46 1.48 -10.19
N SER A 11 -13.52 2.21 -10.83
CA SER A 11 -13.28 3.63 -10.56
C SER A 11 -14.35 4.54 -11.18
N ASN A 12 -14.93 4.13 -12.32
CA ASN A 12 -16.00 4.81 -13.05
C ASN A 12 -17.39 4.24 -12.76
N ILE A 13 -17.60 3.51 -11.67
CA ILE A 13 -18.98 3.31 -11.18
C ILE A 13 -19.50 4.72 -10.92
N PRO A 14 -20.49 5.20 -11.71
CA PRO A 14 -20.98 6.55 -11.54
C PRO A 14 -21.32 6.71 -10.08
N HIS A 15 -20.83 7.78 -9.46
CA HIS A 15 -21.25 8.23 -8.14
C HIS A 15 -22.74 8.61 -8.24
N GLY A 16 -23.56 7.59 -8.60
CA GLY A 16 -24.99 7.72 -8.75
C GLY A 16 -25.57 8.06 -7.40
N GLU A 17 -26.15 9.23 -7.39
CA GLU A 17 -27.15 9.78 -6.47
C GLU A 17 -27.14 9.12 -5.10
N ASN A 18 -26.75 9.91 -4.14
CA ASN A 18 -26.87 9.67 -2.72
C ASN A 18 -28.19 8.92 -2.44
N ALA A 19 -28.09 7.63 -2.07
CA ALA A 19 -29.14 7.10 -1.23
C ALA A 19 -29.24 8.10 -0.09
N SER A 20 -30.40 8.73 0.06
CA SER A 20 -30.66 9.75 1.07
C SER A 20 -30.21 9.21 2.42
N VAL A 21 -28.98 9.57 2.79
CA VAL A 21 -28.50 9.38 4.15
C VAL A 21 -29.34 10.34 4.96
N SER A 22 -30.26 9.83 5.77
CA SER A 22 -30.89 10.62 6.81
C SER A 22 -29.79 11.37 7.52
N PRO A 23 -29.88 12.70 7.68
CA PRO A 23 -28.86 13.44 8.42
C PRO A 23 -28.73 12.76 9.79
N LEU A 24 -27.56 12.22 10.08
CA LEU A 24 -27.28 11.71 11.42
C LEU A 24 -27.35 12.93 12.34
N ASP A 25 -28.27 12.93 13.32
CA ASP A 25 -28.42 13.99 14.31
C ASP A 25 -27.15 14.26 15.14
N LYS A 26 -26.09 13.51 14.90
CA LYS A 26 -24.81 13.59 15.62
C LYS A 26 -23.64 13.52 14.65
N PRO A 27 -22.58 14.29 14.89
CA PRO A 27 -21.35 14.23 14.08
C PRO A 27 -20.77 12.81 14.09
N GLU A 28 -20.41 12.31 12.90
CA GLU A 28 -19.73 11.02 12.78
C GLU A 28 -18.34 11.11 13.40
N ARG A 29 -18.07 10.25 14.36
CA ARG A 29 -16.77 10.14 15.04
C ARG A 29 -16.11 8.82 14.76
N LEU A 30 -14.98 8.87 14.10
CA LEU A 30 -14.19 7.70 13.78
C LEU A 30 -12.95 7.62 14.67
N VAL A 31 -12.76 6.51 15.36
CA VAL A 31 -11.48 6.19 16.00
C VAL A 31 -10.69 5.25 15.09
N ILE A 32 -9.48 5.68 14.71
CA ILE A 32 -8.50 4.86 13.99
C ILE A 32 -7.41 4.42 14.96
N ILE A 33 -7.18 3.10 15.05
CA ILE A 33 -6.17 2.50 15.93
C ILE A 33 -5.04 1.98 15.04
N SER A 34 -3.82 2.48 15.27
CA SER A 34 -2.65 2.09 14.47
C SER A 34 -1.40 1.97 15.35
N ASP A 35 -0.66 0.87 15.19
CA ASP A 35 0.70 0.73 15.74
C ASP A 35 1.75 1.38 14.83
N ALA A 36 1.43 1.61 13.56
CA ALA A 36 2.25 2.37 12.62
C ALA A 36 1.87 3.85 12.67
N TRP A 37 2.78 4.68 13.19
CA TRP A 37 2.62 6.13 13.27
C TRP A 37 3.98 6.81 13.42
N HIS A 38 4.02 8.14 13.37
CA HIS A 38 5.27 8.89 13.56
C HIS A 38 6.09 8.42 14.77
N PRO A 39 7.43 8.44 14.68
CA PRO A 39 8.27 8.99 13.60
C PRO A 39 8.46 8.08 12.38
N GLN A 40 7.75 6.98 12.26
CA GLN A 40 7.83 6.12 11.09
C GLN A 40 7.34 6.84 9.83
N VAL A 41 8.09 6.72 8.74
CA VAL A 41 7.69 7.18 7.41
C VAL A 41 7.55 5.96 6.51
N ASN A 42 6.31 5.52 6.30
CA ASN A 42 5.98 4.37 5.47
C ASN A 42 4.61 4.53 4.80
N GLY A 43 4.30 3.62 3.87
CA GLY A 43 3.05 3.66 3.12
C GLY A 43 1.77 3.59 3.97
N VAL A 44 1.84 2.96 5.16
CA VAL A 44 0.69 2.88 6.09
C VAL A 44 0.39 4.25 6.69
N VAL A 45 1.42 4.90 7.25
CA VAL A 45 1.29 6.23 7.85
C VAL A 45 0.78 7.24 6.82
N ARG A 46 1.42 7.30 5.63
CA ARG A 46 1.00 8.21 4.55
C ARG A 46 -0.45 7.97 4.11
N SER A 47 -0.87 6.69 4.01
CA SER A 47 -2.26 6.37 3.63
C SER A 47 -3.26 6.86 4.68
N ILE A 48 -2.97 6.66 5.96
CA ILE A 48 -3.83 7.11 7.05
C ILE A 48 -3.88 8.65 7.12
N GLU A 49 -2.75 9.34 6.97
CA GLU A 49 -2.68 10.80 6.98
C GLU A 49 -3.50 11.44 5.86
N ASN A 50 -3.31 10.95 4.63
CA ASN A 50 -4.07 11.46 3.49
C ASN A 50 -5.57 11.18 3.66
N THR A 51 -5.94 9.98 4.11
CA THR A 51 -7.33 9.63 4.41
C THR A 51 -7.91 10.54 5.50
N ASN A 52 -7.17 10.80 6.58
CA ASN A 52 -7.61 11.71 7.64
C ASN A 52 -7.82 13.14 7.14
N ARG A 53 -6.95 13.63 6.25
CA ARG A 53 -7.08 14.95 5.62
C ARG A 53 -8.38 15.06 4.82
N GLU A 54 -8.68 14.04 4.02
CA GLU A 54 -9.91 14.01 3.21
C GLU A 54 -11.17 13.81 4.08
N LEU A 55 -11.11 12.96 5.12
CA LEU A 55 -12.21 12.79 6.08
C LEU A 55 -12.56 14.10 6.79
N ALA A 56 -11.54 14.90 7.15
CA ALA A 56 -11.75 16.22 7.75
C ALA A 56 -12.50 17.18 6.79
N LYS A 57 -12.17 17.15 5.49
CA LYS A 57 -12.91 17.92 4.46
C LYS A 57 -14.37 17.46 4.34
N MET A 58 -14.64 16.19 4.60
CA MET A 58 -16.00 15.60 4.59
C MET A 58 -16.77 15.87 5.91
N GLY A 59 -16.18 16.59 6.87
CA GLY A 59 -16.81 16.90 8.17
C GLY A 59 -16.84 15.74 9.16
N ILE A 60 -16.01 14.70 8.95
CA ILE A 60 -15.91 13.53 9.84
C ILE A 60 -14.81 13.79 10.87
N GLU A 61 -15.18 13.71 12.15
CA GLU A 61 -14.24 13.82 13.26
C GLU A 61 -13.41 12.54 13.41
N VAL A 62 -12.08 12.65 13.24
CA VAL A 62 -11.17 11.51 13.36
C VAL A 62 -10.31 11.64 14.61
N ALA A 63 -10.29 10.60 15.43
CA ALA A 63 -9.39 10.48 16.57
C ALA A 63 -8.42 9.30 16.36
N MET A 64 -7.13 9.54 16.61
CA MET A 64 -6.08 8.55 16.45
C MET A 64 -5.66 7.95 17.79
N VAL A 65 -5.59 6.61 17.84
CA VAL A 65 -4.97 5.88 18.96
C VAL A 65 -3.68 5.27 18.44
N THR A 66 -2.55 5.88 18.79
CA THR A 66 -1.22 5.59 18.21
C THR A 66 -0.18 5.36 19.32
N PRO A 67 1.01 4.84 19.00
CA PRO A 67 2.09 4.63 19.97
C PRO A 67 2.51 5.88 20.73
N GLN A 68 2.36 7.08 20.16
CA GLN A 68 2.75 8.36 20.78
C GLN A 68 2.05 8.62 22.12
N GLY A 69 0.85 8.07 22.31
CA GLY A 69 0.11 8.20 23.57
C GLY A 69 0.55 7.22 24.69
N PHE A 70 1.54 6.32 24.40
CA PHE A 70 1.87 5.22 25.30
C PHE A 70 3.38 5.02 25.43
N ARG A 71 3.80 4.34 26.51
CA ARG A 71 5.16 3.80 26.59
C ARG A 71 5.34 2.75 25.50
N SER A 72 6.48 2.71 24.84
CA SER A 72 6.74 1.78 23.74
C SER A 72 8.19 1.31 23.75
N ILE A 73 8.41 0.10 23.25
CA ILE A 73 9.74 -0.49 23.02
C ILE A 73 9.97 -0.61 21.51
N PRO A 74 11.22 -0.57 21.05
CA PRO A 74 11.52 -0.88 19.65
C PRO A 74 11.18 -2.34 19.34
N CYS A 75 10.67 -2.59 18.12
CA CYS A 75 10.52 -3.95 17.62
C CYS A 75 11.93 -4.54 17.37
N PRO A 76 12.23 -5.77 17.84
CA PRO A 76 13.59 -6.34 17.74
C PRO A 76 14.16 -6.40 16.31
N THR A 77 13.30 -6.60 15.30
CA THR A 77 13.71 -6.71 13.89
C THR A 77 13.56 -5.39 13.11
N TYR A 78 12.84 -4.42 13.67
CA TYR A 78 12.55 -3.11 13.11
C TYR A 78 12.50 -2.06 14.20
N PRO A 79 13.65 -1.53 14.67
CA PRO A 79 13.71 -0.60 15.82
C PRO A 79 12.87 0.68 15.65
N GLU A 80 12.65 1.08 14.41
CA GLU A 80 11.80 2.22 14.06
C GLU A 80 10.31 1.93 14.30
N ILE A 81 9.88 0.66 14.32
CA ILE A 81 8.53 0.25 14.70
C ILE A 81 8.45 0.21 16.22
N ARG A 82 7.56 1.01 16.77
CA ARG A 82 7.38 1.13 18.22
C ARG A 82 6.21 0.25 18.67
N LEU A 83 6.51 -0.77 19.46
CA LEU A 83 5.50 -1.65 20.07
C LEU A 83 5.01 -1.03 21.37
N SER A 84 3.75 -0.67 21.45
CA SER A 84 3.15 -0.02 22.61
C SER A 84 2.99 -0.98 23.78
N ILE A 85 3.45 -0.55 24.96
CA ILE A 85 3.21 -1.23 26.22
C ILE A 85 2.15 -0.44 26.99
N ALA A 86 0.91 -0.87 26.88
CA ALA A 86 -0.19 -0.23 27.60
C ALA A 86 -1.21 -1.27 28.07
N SER A 87 -1.75 -1.04 29.27
CA SER A 87 -2.80 -1.91 29.77
C SER A 87 -4.09 -1.73 28.96
N TYR A 88 -4.87 -2.80 28.87
CA TYR A 88 -6.22 -2.76 28.28
C TYR A 88 -7.07 -1.59 28.83
N ARG A 89 -7.02 -1.34 30.15
CA ARG A 89 -7.81 -0.29 30.79
C ARG A 89 -7.44 1.10 30.27
N ARG A 90 -6.15 1.35 29.99
CA ARG A 90 -5.65 2.65 29.49
C ARG A 90 -6.10 2.87 28.04
N ILE A 91 -5.92 1.90 27.17
CA ILE A 91 -6.34 1.98 25.76
C ILE A 91 -7.87 2.07 25.66
N ALA A 92 -8.60 1.26 26.44
CA ALA A 92 -10.06 1.33 26.49
C ALA A 92 -10.60 2.68 27.00
N ARG A 93 -9.87 3.35 27.88
CA ARG A 93 -10.21 4.72 28.33
C ARG A 93 -10.02 5.71 27.19
N GLU A 94 -8.91 5.60 26.45
CA GLU A 94 -8.62 6.48 25.33
C GLU A 94 -9.67 6.33 24.22
N ILE A 95 -10.01 5.12 23.83
CA ILE A 95 -11.07 4.89 22.84
C ILE A 95 -12.41 5.50 23.31
N ARG A 96 -12.83 5.26 24.55
CA ARG A 96 -14.11 5.77 25.10
C ARG A 96 -14.16 7.29 25.20
N LYS A 97 -13.03 7.95 25.44
CA LYS A 97 -12.93 9.43 25.52
C LYS A 97 -13.47 10.10 24.26
N HIS A 98 -13.24 9.48 23.10
CA HIS A 98 -13.66 10.00 21.81
C HIS A 98 -15.11 9.64 21.44
N LYS A 99 -15.82 8.84 22.24
CA LYS A 99 -17.22 8.42 22.00
C LYS A 99 -17.46 8.01 20.54
N PRO A 100 -16.72 6.99 20.01
CA PRO A 100 -16.73 6.68 18.60
C PRO A 100 -18.10 6.21 18.11
N SER A 101 -18.52 6.69 16.95
CA SER A 101 -19.56 6.08 16.13
C SER A 101 -19.01 4.87 15.37
N TYR A 102 -17.73 4.94 14.98
CA TYR A 102 -17.04 3.92 14.21
C TYR A 102 -15.63 3.66 14.75
N VAL A 103 -15.17 2.40 14.60
CA VAL A 103 -13.79 2.01 14.92
C VAL A 103 -13.17 1.33 13.71
N HIS A 104 -11.97 1.80 13.33
CA HIS A 104 -11.12 1.17 12.34
C HIS A 104 -9.79 0.77 12.97
N ILE A 105 -9.35 -0.47 12.74
CA ILE A 105 -8.07 -0.99 13.24
C ILE A 105 -7.15 -1.20 12.03
N ALA A 106 -6.16 -0.33 11.92
CA ALA A 106 -5.29 -0.27 10.75
C ALA A 106 -4.12 -1.27 10.79
N THR A 107 -3.75 -1.77 11.97
CA THR A 107 -2.59 -2.66 12.14
C THR A 107 -2.84 -3.76 13.17
N GLU A 108 -2.08 -4.87 13.07
CA GLU A 108 -2.24 -6.07 13.89
C GLU A 108 -1.36 -6.09 15.15
N GLY A 109 -0.73 -4.96 15.47
CA GLY A 109 0.17 -4.83 16.63
C GLY A 109 -0.55 -4.75 17.97
N PRO A 110 0.17 -4.44 19.07
CA PRO A 110 -0.38 -4.43 20.43
C PRO A 110 -1.58 -3.51 20.62
N LEU A 111 -1.60 -2.32 19.98
CA LEU A 111 -2.74 -1.41 19.99
C LEU A 111 -3.91 -2.01 19.22
N GLY A 112 -3.67 -2.54 18.02
CA GLY A 112 -4.68 -3.20 17.22
C GLY A 112 -5.32 -4.39 17.93
N LEU A 113 -4.53 -5.26 18.56
CA LEU A 113 -5.01 -6.39 19.37
C LEU A 113 -5.90 -5.93 20.54
N THR A 114 -5.48 -4.85 21.20
CA THR A 114 -6.25 -4.32 22.33
C THR A 114 -7.54 -3.64 21.85
N GLY A 115 -7.49 -2.92 20.74
CA GLY A 115 -8.66 -2.33 20.09
C GLY A 115 -9.68 -3.39 19.66
N ARG A 116 -9.20 -4.47 19.02
CA ARG A 116 -10.03 -5.64 18.68
C ARG A 116 -10.73 -6.23 19.91
N ARG A 117 -9.98 -6.46 20.99
CA ARG A 117 -10.54 -6.95 22.25
C ARG A 117 -11.59 -5.99 22.81
N TRP A 118 -11.35 -4.68 22.73
CA TRP A 118 -12.30 -3.67 23.20
C TRP A 118 -13.60 -3.70 22.37
N CYS A 119 -13.49 -3.72 21.05
CA CYS A 119 -14.65 -3.78 20.16
C CYS A 119 -15.50 -5.03 20.42
N LEU A 120 -14.88 -6.20 20.48
CA LEU A 120 -15.59 -7.46 20.78
C LEU A 120 -16.30 -7.43 22.13
N LYS A 121 -15.62 -6.89 23.18
CA LYS A 121 -16.18 -6.82 24.53
C LYS A 121 -17.37 -5.85 24.65
N ASN A 122 -17.36 -4.79 23.84
CA ASN A 122 -18.42 -3.78 23.82
C ASN A 122 -19.45 -4.02 22.70
N ARG A 123 -19.36 -5.14 21.97
CA ARG A 123 -20.20 -5.46 20.80
C ARG A 123 -20.21 -4.33 19.75
N MET A 124 -19.08 -3.63 19.65
CA MET A 124 -18.87 -2.56 18.69
C MET A 124 -18.39 -3.15 17.35
N PRO A 125 -19.14 -3.01 16.26
CA PRO A 125 -18.65 -3.37 14.93
C PRO A 125 -17.37 -2.59 14.62
N PHE A 126 -16.42 -3.24 13.94
CA PHE A 126 -15.18 -2.58 13.54
C PHE A 126 -14.72 -3.09 12.17
N SER A 127 -13.98 -2.25 11.49
CA SER A 127 -13.27 -2.62 10.27
C SER A 127 -11.77 -2.74 10.52
N THR A 128 -11.09 -3.47 9.65
CA THR A 128 -9.63 -3.62 9.65
C THR A 128 -9.04 -3.33 8.29
N SER A 129 -7.73 -3.15 8.20
CA SER A 129 -7.00 -3.05 6.94
C SER A 129 -5.82 -4.01 6.91
N TYR A 130 -5.59 -4.64 5.77
CA TYR A 130 -4.40 -5.42 5.51
C TYR A 130 -3.42 -4.56 4.70
N HIS A 131 -2.48 -3.93 5.40
CA HIS A 131 -1.53 -3.00 4.80
C HIS A 131 -0.19 -3.62 4.44
N THR A 132 0.21 -4.66 5.15
CA THR A 132 1.56 -5.22 5.10
C THR A 132 1.47 -6.73 5.02
N ARG A 133 2.30 -7.35 4.20
CA ARG A 133 2.48 -8.81 4.14
C ARG A 133 3.23 -9.30 5.38
N PHE A 134 2.62 -9.08 6.54
CA PHE A 134 3.18 -9.43 7.84
C PHE A 134 3.67 -10.89 7.91
N PRO A 135 2.92 -11.91 7.42
CA PRO A 135 3.39 -13.28 7.42
C PRO A 135 4.69 -13.49 6.65
N GLU A 136 4.85 -12.86 5.50
CA GLU A 136 6.04 -12.94 4.66
C GLU A 136 7.23 -12.29 5.34
N TYR A 137 7.04 -11.11 5.91
CA TYR A 137 8.11 -10.35 6.56
C TYR A 137 8.62 -11.03 7.83
N VAL A 138 7.74 -11.63 8.62
CA VAL A 138 8.14 -12.38 9.81
C VAL A 138 8.82 -13.68 9.44
N ALA A 139 8.26 -14.45 8.49
CA ALA A 139 8.83 -15.72 8.06
C ALA A 139 10.22 -15.60 7.39
N ALA A 140 10.48 -14.44 6.75
CA ALA A 140 11.81 -14.14 6.17
C ALA A 140 12.91 -13.93 7.23
N ARG A 141 12.53 -13.69 8.50
CA ARG A 141 13.47 -13.34 9.59
C ARG A 141 13.48 -14.31 10.74
N LEU A 142 12.37 -14.99 10.93
CA LEU A 142 12.19 -15.93 12.05
C LEU A 142 11.74 -17.29 11.50
N PRO A 143 12.20 -18.41 12.06
CA PRO A 143 11.84 -19.74 11.64
C PRO A 143 10.40 -20.11 12.09
N ILE A 144 9.44 -19.28 11.76
CA ILE A 144 8.01 -19.48 12.07
C ILE A 144 7.28 -19.90 10.79
N PRO A 145 6.55 -21.02 10.78
CA PRO A 145 5.77 -21.43 9.62
C PRO A 145 4.76 -20.37 9.18
N LYS A 146 4.74 -20.01 7.90
CA LYS A 146 3.78 -19.03 7.35
C LYS A 146 2.32 -19.40 7.66
N SER A 147 2.01 -20.71 7.75
CA SER A 147 0.66 -21.19 8.08
C SER A 147 0.16 -20.68 9.44
N TRP A 148 1.03 -20.61 10.45
CA TRP A 148 0.71 -20.10 11.79
C TRP A 148 0.50 -18.60 11.77
N LEU A 149 1.33 -17.89 11.02
CA LEU A 149 1.21 -16.44 10.83
C LEU A 149 -0.10 -16.10 10.12
N TYR A 150 -0.46 -16.85 9.08
CA TYR A 150 -1.76 -16.68 8.42
C TYR A 150 -2.95 -17.11 9.31
N ALA A 151 -2.79 -18.08 10.21
CA ALA A 151 -3.82 -18.41 11.20
C ALA A 151 -4.07 -17.23 12.16
N PHE A 152 -3.01 -16.55 12.60
CA PHE A 152 -3.12 -15.33 13.40
C PHE A 152 -3.82 -14.21 12.62
N VAL A 153 -3.41 -13.94 11.38
CA VAL A 153 -4.00 -12.90 10.53
C VAL A 153 -5.48 -13.18 10.28
N ARG A 154 -5.86 -14.42 9.96
CA ARG A 154 -7.27 -14.83 9.84
C ARG A 154 -8.06 -14.58 11.12
N TRP A 155 -7.52 -15.02 12.25
CA TRP A 155 -8.16 -14.80 13.54
C TRP A 155 -8.36 -13.32 13.85
N PHE A 156 -7.38 -12.49 13.48
CA PHE A 156 -7.44 -11.06 13.72
C PHE A 156 -8.51 -10.38 12.85
N HIS A 157 -8.43 -10.54 11.53
CA HIS A 157 -9.27 -9.82 10.59
C HIS A 157 -10.70 -10.37 10.48
N ASN A 158 -10.89 -11.70 10.61
CA ASN A 158 -12.22 -12.30 10.48
C ASN A 158 -13.19 -11.96 11.62
N ALA A 159 -12.70 -11.35 12.68
CA ALA A 159 -13.55 -10.81 13.75
C ALA A 159 -14.14 -9.44 13.40
N GLY A 160 -13.56 -8.73 12.44
CA GLY A 160 -14.07 -7.47 11.93
C GLY A 160 -15.22 -7.66 10.95
N ALA A 161 -16.07 -6.66 10.84
CA ALA A 161 -17.17 -6.65 9.87
C ALA A 161 -16.70 -6.42 8.42
N ALA A 162 -15.52 -5.80 8.24
CA ALA A 162 -14.86 -5.60 6.96
C ALA A 162 -13.34 -5.64 7.15
N CYS A 163 -12.63 -6.22 6.17
CA CYS A 163 -11.18 -6.17 6.03
C CYS A 163 -10.84 -5.46 4.72
N MET A 164 -10.25 -4.28 4.80
CA MET A 164 -9.94 -3.44 3.65
C MET A 164 -8.63 -3.86 3.02
N VAL A 165 -8.61 -4.01 1.71
CA VAL A 165 -7.45 -4.41 0.91
C VAL A 165 -7.28 -3.50 -0.30
N ALA A 166 -6.02 -3.28 -0.70
CA ALA A 166 -5.70 -2.27 -1.68
C ALA A 166 -6.02 -2.69 -3.13
N THR A 167 -5.90 -4.00 -3.44
CA THR A 167 -6.02 -4.50 -4.82
C THR A 167 -6.86 -5.76 -4.92
N PRO A 168 -7.46 -6.02 -6.10
CA PRO A 168 -8.22 -7.24 -6.35
C PRO A 168 -7.39 -8.51 -6.26
N SER A 169 -6.14 -8.50 -6.76
CA SER A 169 -5.26 -9.68 -6.72
C SER A 169 -4.90 -10.04 -5.27
N LEU A 170 -4.63 -9.03 -4.43
CA LEU A 170 -4.40 -9.24 -3.00
C LEU A 170 -5.66 -9.79 -2.30
N ALA A 171 -6.84 -9.30 -2.66
CA ALA A 171 -8.10 -9.82 -2.11
C ALA A 171 -8.31 -11.28 -2.45
N GLN A 172 -8.00 -11.68 -3.68
CA GLN A 172 -8.06 -13.09 -4.09
C GLN A 172 -7.10 -13.95 -3.27
N GLU A 173 -5.82 -13.56 -3.20
CA GLU A 173 -4.82 -14.26 -2.42
C GLU A 173 -5.24 -14.45 -0.95
N LEU A 174 -5.68 -13.37 -0.32
CA LEU A 174 -6.11 -13.40 1.09
C LEU A 174 -7.38 -14.23 1.29
N SER A 175 -8.30 -14.25 0.31
CA SER A 175 -9.47 -15.11 0.32
C SER A 175 -9.09 -16.60 0.28
N GLU A 176 -8.10 -16.98 -0.54
CA GLU A 176 -7.54 -18.33 -0.60
C GLU A 176 -6.86 -18.73 0.72
N LYS A 177 -6.29 -17.75 1.45
CA LYS A 177 -5.76 -17.94 2.82
C LYS A 177 -6.86 -17.96 3.90
N GLY A 178 -8.15 -17.82 3.52
CA GLY A 178 -9.32 -17.91 4.41
C GLY A 178 -9.65 -16.63 5.16
N ILE A 179 -9.15 -15.47 4.72
CA ILE A 179 -9.60 -14.18 5.22
C ILE A 179 -10.93 -13.81 4.55
N ARG A 180 -11.89 -13.39 5.34
CA ARG A 180 -13.27 -13.10 4.92
C ARG A 180 -13.54 -11.60 4.95
N ASN A 181 -14.74 -11.22 4.48
CA ASN A 181 -15.22 -9.82 4.52
C ASN A 181 -14.25 -8.83 3.88
N LEU A 182 -13.51 -9.28 2.84
CA LEU A 182 -12.59 -8.46 2.09
C LEU A 182 -13.36 -7.40 1.29
N VAL A 183 -12.92 -6.15 1.42
CA VAL A 183 -13.54 -4.99 0.75
C VAL A 183 -12.43 -4.11 0.15
N PRO A 184 -12.69 -3.42 -0.98
CA PRO A 184 -11.69 -2.59 -1.61
C PRO A 184 -11.42 -1.31 -0.81
N TRP A 185 -10.18 -0.94 -0.72
CA TRP A 185 -9.73 0.39 -0.32
C TRP A 185 -8.49 0.73 -1.10
N SER A 186 -8.67 1.43 -2.21
CA SER A 186 -7.60 1.88 -3.09
C SER A 186 -6.70 2.92 -2.40
N ARG A 187 -5.73 3.42 -3.15
CA ARG A 187 -4.87 4.53 -2.76
C ARG A 187 -5.10 5.69 -3.70
N GLY A 188 -4.65 6.86 -3.30
CA GLY A 188 -4.65 8.04 -4.12
C GLY A 188 -3.25 8.58 -4.31
N ILE A 189 -3.13 9.53 -5.22
CA ILE A 189 -1.93 10.32 -5.46
C ILE A 189 -2.22 11.80 -5.25
N ASP A 190 -1.24 12.54 -4.75
CA ASP A 190 -1.27 13.99 -4.75
C ASP A 190 -0.70 14.49 -6.09
N ALA A 191 -1.59 14.76 -7.03
CA ALA A 191 -1.25 15.20 -8.37
C ALA A 191 -0.68 16.62 -8.45
N ASN A 192 -0.85 17.42 -7.41
CA ASN A 192 -0.25 18.75 -7.31
C ASN A 192 1.21 18.64 -6.88
N GLN A 193 1.52 17.68 -6.02
CA GLN A 193 2.89 17.42 -5.58
C GLN A 193 3.67 16.65 -6.66
N PHE A 194 3.12 15.54 -7.15
CA PHE A 194 3.78 14.69 -8.15
C PHE A 194 3.27 15.03 -9.55
N HIS A 195 4.09 15.68 -10.35
CA HIS A 195 3.78 16.09 -11.70
C HIS A 195 5.02 16.05 -12.61
N PRO A 196 4.86 15.93 -13.92
CA PRO A 196 5.97 16.01 -14.86
C PRO A 196 6.65 17.37 -14.78
N GLU A 197 7.97 17.38 -14.85
CA GLU A 197 8.81 18.57 -15.03
C GLU A 197 9.65 18.44 -16.30
N ALA A 198 10.21 19.54 -16.75
CA ALA A 198 11.13 19.52 -17.87
C ALA A 198 12.37 18.68 -17.51
N PRO A 199 12.79 17.72 -18.36
CA PRO A 199 13.95 16.90 -18.08
C PRO A 199 15.23 17.74 -18.18
N GLU A 200 16.12 17.56 -17.21
CA GLU A 200 17.49 18.09 -17.27
C GLU A 200 18.37 17.19 -18.14
N ASP A 201 19.38 17.75 -18.83
CA ASP A 201 20.28 16.97 -19.66
C ASP A 201 21.10 15.96 -18.83
N GLN A 202 21.59 16.41 -17.67
CA GLN A 202 22.37 15.60 -16.75
C GLN A 202 21.84 15.74 -15.32
N PRO A 203 20.67 15.11 -15.02
CA PRO A 203 20.11 15.17 -13.68
C PRO A 203 21.08 14.50 -12.70
N PHE A 204 21.29 15.15 -11.56
CA PHE A 204 22.26 14.68 -10.56
C PHE A 204 23.73 14.62 -11.04
N GLY A 205 24.07 15.22 -12.18
CA GLY A 205 25.38 15.04 -12.84
C GLY A 205 25.57 13.66 -13.46
N LEU A 206 24.51 12.91 -13.70
CA LEU A 206 24.51 11.53 -14.20
C LEU A 206 24.13 11.45 -15.67
N ARG A 207 24.62 10.39 -16.33
CA ARG A 207 24.28 10.10 -17.72
C ARG A 207 22.89 9.46 -17.83
N ARG A 208 22.06 9.95 -18.75
CA ARG A 208 20.80 9.32 -19.12
C ARG A 208 20.99 8.03 -19.95
N PRO A 209 20.02 7.10 -19.95
CA PRO A 209 18.78 7.16 -19.19
C PRO A 209 18.99 6.93 -17.68
N ILE A 210 18.11 7.52 -16.86
CA ILE A 210 18.11 7.36 -15.40
C ILE A 210 17.09 6.29 -14.99
N PHE A 211 17.60 5.19 -14.48
CA PHE A 211 16.78 4.14 -13.83
C PHE A 211 16.75 4.39 -12.33
N MET A 212 15.56 4.59 -11.79
CA MET A 212 15.41 5.00 -10.40
C MET A 212 14.48 4.09 -9.62
N THR A 213 14.82 3.83 -8.37
CA THR A 213 13.92 3.23 -7.38
C THR A 213 13.79 4.13 -6.17
N VAL A 214 12.58 4.18 -5.58
CA VAL A 214 12.27 4.99 -4.40
C VAL A 214 11.63 4.12 -3.34
N GLY A 215 12.14 4.19 -2.12
CA GLY A 215 11.55 3.50 -0.99
C GLY A 215 12.54 3.16 0.10
N ARG A 216 12.09 2.36 1.04
CA ARG A 216 12.93 1.88 2.13
C ARG A 216 14.04 0.99 1.60
N VAL A 217 15.28 1.25 2.01
CA VAL A 217 16.43 0.43 1.63
C VAL A 217 16.56 -0.77 2.59
N ALA A 218 15.80 -1.83 2.26
CA ALA A 218 15.66 -3.02 3.11
C ALA A 218 15.51 -4.30 2.27
N LEU A 219 15.71 -5.45 2.90
CA LEU A 219 15.74 -6.77 2.25
C LEU A 219 14.48 -7.06 1.43
N GLU A 220 13.31 -6.73 1.97
CA GLU A 220 12.01 -6.95 1.32
C GLU A 220 11.81 -6.16 0.04
N LYS A 221 12.62 -5.13 -0.21
CA LYS A 221 12.57 -4.32 -1.44
C LYS A 221 13.39 -4.89 -2.58
N ASN A 222 14.15 -5.96 -2.33
CA ASN A 222 14.88 -6.72 -3.35
C ASN A 222 15.77 -5.83 -4.26
N LEU A 223 16.39 -4.79 -3.67
CA LEU A 223 17.23 -3.85 -4.43
C LEU A 223 18.37 -4.50 -5.22
N PRO A 224 19.04 -5.55 -4.72
CA PRO A 224 20.08 -6.24 -5.51
C PRO A 224 19.59 -6.70 -6.89
N ALA A 225 18.33 -7.15 -7.02
CA ALA A 225 17.78 -7.55 -8.32
C ALA A 225 17.76 -6.41 -9.36
N PHE A 226 17.67 -5.16 -8.93
CA PHE A 226 17.84 -3.98 -9.78
C PHE A 226 19.28 -3.56 -9.94
N LEU A 227 20.03 -3.57 -8.84
CA LEU A 227 21.39 -3.03 -8.81
C LEU A 227 22.41 -3.90 -9.58
N ASP A 228 22.17 -5.21 -9.65
CA ASP A 228 23.00 -6.16 -10.42
C ASP A 228 22.75 -6.10 -11.94
N LEU A 229 21.68 -5.45 -12.43
CA LEU A 229 21.36 -5.37 -13.85
C LEU A 229 22.41 -4.59 -14.63
N ASP A 230 22.77 -5.08 -15.80
CA ASP A 230 23.52 -4.29 -16.81
C ASP A 230 22.52 -3.46 -17.62
N LEU A 231 22.45 -2.16 -17.33
CA LEU A 231 21.53 -1.20 -17.97
C LEU A 231 22.31 -0.05 -18.59
N PRO A 232 21.86 0.50 -19.74
CA PRO A 232 22.47 1.70 -20.31
C PRO A 232 22.15 2.90 -19.40
N GLY A 233 23.12 3.75 -19.13
CA GLY A 233 22.93 4.96 -18.31
C GLY A 233 23.19 4.79 -16.84
N SER A 234 22.41 5.43 -15.98
CA SER A 234 22.72 5.54 -14.53
C SER A 234 21.60 4.99 -13.64
N LYS A 235 21.99 4.52 -12.47
CA LYS A 235 21.08 4.01 -11.44
C LYS A 235 21.02 4.94 -10.24
N VAL A 236 19.80 5.19 -9.75
CA VAL A 236 19.55 6.04 -8.58
C VAL A 236 18.67 5.30 -7.57
N VAL A 237 19.05 5.34 -6.31
CA VAL A 237 18.28 4.83 -5.18
C VAL A 237 17.92 6.00 -4.27
N VAL A 238 16.62 6.25 -4.10
CA VAL A 238 16.11 7.31 -3.23
C VAL A 238 15.47 6.67 -2.00
N GLY A 239 16.00 6.97 -0.83
CA GLY A 239 15.51 6.46 0.43
C GLY A 239 16.62 6.05 1.38
N ASP A 240 16.22 5.52 2.52
CA ASP A 240 17.11 5.05 3.57
C ASP A 240 16.61 3.76 4.20
N GLY A 241 17.46 3.08 4.93
CA GLY A 241 17.11 1.87 5.64
C GLY A 241 18.32 1.02 6.02
N PRO A 242 18.07 -0.11 6.70
CA PRO A 242 19.13 -0.92 7.32
C PRO A 242 20.14 -1.51 6.32
N ALA A 243 19.76 -1.68 5.05
CA ALA A 243 20.67 -2.24 4.03
C ALA A 243 21.48 -1.17 3.27
N ARG A 244 21.26 0.14 3.52
CA ARG A 244 21.85 1.21 2.73
C ARG A 244 23.38 1.17 2.74
N ALA A 245 23.99 1.17 3.91
CA ALA A 245 25.46 1.25 4.03
C ALA A 245 26.18 0.05 3.35
N GLU A 246 25.58 -1.14 3.41
CA GLU A 246 26.09 -2.32 2.71
C GLU A 246 25.98 -2.18 1.19
N LEU A 247 24.81 -1.74 0.70
CA LEU A 247 24.56 -1.58 -0.73
C LEU A 247 25.38 -0.45 -1.35
N GLU A 248 25.56 0.69 -0.68
CA GLU A 248 26.44 1.76 -1.14
C GLU A 248 27.89 1.27 -1.31
N LYS A 249 28.39 0.47 -0.37
CA LYS A 249 29.73 -0.13 -0.46
C LYS A 249 29.83 -1.14 -1.61
N ARG A 250 28.79 -1.93 -1.83
CA ARG A 250 28.76 -2.98 -2.88
C ARG A 250 28.59 -2.40 -4.28
N TYR A 251 27.90 -1.26 -4.43
CA TYR A 251 27.56 -0.64 -5.72
C TYR A 251 28.04 0.81 -5.81
N PRO A 252 29.37 1.05 -5.86
CA PRO A 252 29.94 2.42 -5.82
C PRO A 252 29.58 3.28 -7.04
N GLY A 253 29.10 2.68 -8.14
CA GLY A 253 28.62 3.40 -9.33
C GLY A 253 27.15 3.82 -9.28
N VAL A 254 26.45 3.54 -8.18
CA VAL A 254 25.02 3.88 -7.99
C VAL A 254 24.90 5.10 -7.08
N LEU A 255 24.06 6.06 -7.46
CA LEU A 255 23.77 7.20 -6.59
C LEU A 255 22.71 6.82 -5.54
N PHE A 256 23.07 6.91 -4.26
CA PHE A 256 22.13 6.81 -3.13
C PHE A 256 21.90 8.22 -2.56
N THR A 257 20.71 8.77 -2.72
CA THR A 257 20.40 10.15 -2.31
C THR A 257 20.02 10.30 -0.85
N GLY A 258 19.74 9.21 -0.16
CA GLY A 258 19.11 9.23 1.16
C GLY A 258 17.63 9.55 1.12
N LEU A 259 17.04 9.83 2.30
CA LEU A 259 15.64 10.19 2.44
C LEU A 259 15.37 11.55 1.80
N LYS A 260 14.29 11.61 1.01
CA LYS A 260 13.76 12.80 0.37
C LYS A 260 12.26 12.91 0.60
N PHE A 261 11.74 14.13 0.69
CA PHE A 261 10.34 14.39 1.01
C PHE A 261 9.79 15.57 0.21
N GLY A 262 8.44 15.68 0.17
CA GLY A 262 7.75 16.83 -0.39
C GLY A 262 8.14 17.10 -1.85
N GLU A 263 8.34 18.36 -2.18
CA GLU A 263 8.68 18.82 -3.52
C GLU A 263 10.06 18.33 -4.01
N GLU A 264 11.04 18.19 -3.08
CA GLU A 264 12.34 17.65 -3.45
C GLU A 264 12.22 16.22 -3.99
N LEU A 265 11.41 15.37 -3.33
CA LEU A 265 11.14 14.02 -3.82
C LEU A 265 10.42 14.04 -5.16
N ALA A 266 9.45 14.92 -5.33
CA ALA A 266 8.69 15.03 -6.58
C ALA A 266 9.57 15.42 -7.77
N ARG A 267 10.46 16.42 -7.58
CA ARG A 267 11.46 16.80 -8.61
C ARG A 267 12.38 15.65 -8.96
N ILE A 268 12.82 14.89 -7.97
CA ILE A 268 13.69 13.73 -8.21
C ILE A 268 12.94 12.69 -9.07
N TYR A 269 11.67 12.39 -8.79
CA TYR A 269 10.89 11.48 -9.63
C TYR A 269 10.82 11.98 -11.08
N ALA A 270 10.50 13.25 -11.31
CA ALA A 270 10.33 13.82 -12.63
C ALA A 270 11.58 13.71 -13.53
N GLN A 271 12.76 13.59 -12.93
CA GLN A 271 14.04 13.45 -13.63
C GLN A 271 14.37 12.03 -14.06
N ALA A 272 13.63 11.01 -13.60
CA ALA A 272 13.83 9.63 -14.03
C ALA A 272 13.28 9.37 -15.45
N ASP A 273 13.92 8.44 -16.16
CA ASP A 273 13.44 7.91 -17.43
C ASP A 273 12.60 6.65 -17.22
N VAL A 274 13.00 5.81 -16.25
CA VAL A 274 12.27 4.61 -15.84
C VAL A 274 12.27 4.49 -14.33
N PHE A 275 11.12 4.27 -13.73
CA PHE A 275 10.98 3.87 -12.36
C PHE A 275 11.04 2.35 -12.23
N VAL A 276 12.03 1.83 -11.54
CA VAL A 276 12.21 0.39 -11.34
C VAL A 276 11.65 -0.02 -9.99
N PHE A 277 10.71 -0.96 -10.00
CA PHE A 277 10.09 -1.51 -8.80
C PHE A 277 10.44 -2.99 -8.63
N PRO A 278 11.59 -3.31 -7.99
CA PRO A 278 12.11 -4.67 -7.91
C PRO A 278 11.46 -5.50 -6.81
N SER A 279 10.55 -4.93 -6.02
CA SER A 279 9.88 -5.61 -4.91
C SER A 279 8.90 -6.68 -5.40
N GLN A 280 8.89 -7.84 -4.74
CA GLN A 280 7.98 -8.95 -5.03
C GLN A 280 6.87 -9.13 -3.97
N THR A 281 6.89 -8.33 -2.91
CA THR A 281 6.07 -8.56 -1.72
C THR A 281 5.24 -7.35 -1.26
N ASP A 282 5.07 -6.34 -2.09
CA ASP A 282 4.25 -5.19 -1.75
C ASP A 282 2.74 -5.50 -1.85
N THR A 283 1.93 -4.76 -1.11
CA THR A 283 0.47 -4.89 -1.13
C THR A 283 -0.19 -4.00 -2.18
N PHE A 284 0.49 -2.93 -2.61
CA PHE A 284 0.00 -1.98 -3.61
C PHE A 284 1.15 -1.35 -4.42
N GLY A 285 2.06 -0.60 -3.76
CA GLY A 285 3.13 0.15 -4.42
C GLY A 285 2.78 1.63 -4.62
N ASN A 286 2.63 2.39 -3.52
CA ASN A 286 2.36 3.84 -3.61
C ASN A 286 3.40 4.57 -4.47
N THR A 287 4.66 4.15 -4.43
CA THR A 287 5.76 4.72 -5.22
C THR A 287 5.59 4.51 -6.73
N ILE A 288 4.82 3.49 -7.15
CA ILE A 288 4.42 3.32 -8.55
C ILE A 288 3.51 4.47 -8.97
N LEU A 289 2.50 4.82 -8.16
CA LEU A 289 1.62 5.95 -8.46
C LEU A 289 2.37 7.28 -8.44
N GLU A 290 3.33 7.46 -7.54
CA GLU A 290 4.19 8.66 -7.47
C GLU A 290 5.00 8.80 -8.77
N ALA A 291 5.60 7.71 -9.26
CA ALA A 291 6.34 7.69 -10.52
C ALA A 291 5.44 8.00 -11.73
N LEU A 292 4.33 7.25 -11.87
CA LEU A 292 3.36 7.47 -12.95
C LEU A 292 2.81 8.89 -12.95
N ALA A 293 2.51 9.45 -11.78
CA ALA A 293 2.04 10.82 -11.62
C ALA A 293 3.08 11.86 -12.06
N SER A 294 4.36 11.56 -11.87
CA SER A 294 5.47 12.36 -12.38
C SER A 294 5.76 12.11 -13.88
N GLY A 295 4.91 11.34 -14.56
CA GLY A 295 5.07 10.99 -15.97
C GLY A 295 6.22 10.01 -16.20
N VAL A 296 6.58 9.17 -15.22
CA VAL A 296 7.69 8.22 -15.34
C VAL A 296 7.15 6.80 -15.52
N PRO A 297 7.45 6.14 -16.66
CA PRO A 297 7.06 4.76 -16.89
C PRO A 297 7.71 3.81 -15.88
N VAL A 298 7.02 2.69 -15.63
CA VAL A 298 7.39 1.73 -14.57
C VAL A 298 7.89 0.42 -15.15
N ALA A 299 8.98 -0.10 -14.62
CA ALA A 299 9.48 -1.45 -14.85
C ALA A 299 9.35 -2.27 -13.56
N ALA A 300 8.69 -3.43 -13.61
CA ALA A 300 8.47 -4.25 -12.43
C ALA A 300 8.30 -5.74 -12.78
N TYR A 301 8.36 -6.58 -11.75
CA TYR A 301 7.89 -7.97 -11.85
C TYR A 301 6.36 -8.03 -11.96
N PRO A 302 5.80 -9.07 -12.63
CA PRO A 302 4.35 -9.26 -12.78
C PRO A 302 3.73 -9.83 -11.50
N VAL A 303 3.83 -9.08 -10.40
CA VAL A 303 3.32 -9.45 -9.06
C VAL A 303 2.20 -8.52 -8.60
N THR A 304 1.52 -8.90 -7.52
CA THR A 304 0.52 -8.06 -6.85
C THR A 304 1.02 -6.63 -6.64
N GLY A 305 0.20 -5.65 -6.92
CA GLY A 305 0.53 -4.23 -6.95
C GLY A 305 0.83 -3.77 -8.37
N PRO A 306 2.01 -4.04 -8.95
CA PRO A 306 2.28 -3.73 -10.36
C PRO A 306 1.24 -4.29 -11.33
N LEU A 307 0.85 -5.57 -11.21
CA LEU A 307 -0.22 -6.17 -12.03
C LEU A 307 -1.57 -5.45 -11.90
N ASP A 308 -1.91 -4.99 -10.69
CA ASP A 308 -3.19 -4.35 -10.45
C ASP A 308 -3.22 -2.89 -10.93
N ILE A 309 -2.06 -2.20 -10.95
CA ILE A 309 -1.95 -0.80 -11.36
C ILE A 309 -1.71 -0.69 -12.87
N ILE A 310 -0.72 -1.40 -13.39
CA ILE A 310 -0.28 -1.34 -14.79
C ILE A 310 -1.09 -2.33 -15.63
N GLY A 311 -1.28 -3.55 -15.13
CA GLY A 311 -1.99 -4.62 -15.85
C GLY A 311 -1.27 -4.99 -17.15
N ASP A 312 -2.08 -5.15 -18.21
CA ASP A 312 -1.58 -5.45 -19.57
C ASP A 312 -1.32 -4.18 -20.40
N ASP A 313 -1.32 -2.99 -19.77
CA ASP A 313 -1.14 -1.71 -20.46
C ASP A 313 0.35 -1.44 -20.67
N SER A 314 0.84 -1.77 -21.85
CA SER A 314 2.24 -1.61 -22.24
C SER A 314 2.65 -0.16 -22.52
N ASP A 315 1.70 0.78 -22.56
CA ASP A 315 2.01 2.19 -22.85
C ASP A 315 2.48 2.96 -21.61
N VAL A 316 2.25 2.43 -20.42
CA VAL A 316 2.57 3.09 -19.14
C VAL A 316 3.71 2.44 -18.37
N GLY A 317 4.13 1.24 -18.79
CA GLY A 317 5.18 0.49 -18.13
C GLY A 317 5.31 -0.93 -18.68
N ALA A 318 6.29 -1.65 -18.18
CA ALA A 318 6.56 -3.03 -18.59
C ALA A 318 6.65 -3.95 -17.35
N LEU A 319 5.97 -5.09 -17.43
CA LEU A 319 5.99 -6.14 -16.43
C LEU A 319 6.60 -7.40 -17.03
N ASP A 320 7.72 -7.88 -16.48
CA ASP A 320 8.41 -9.08 -16.96
C ASP A 320 9.08 -9.82 -15.78
N GLU A 321 9.18 -11.13 -15.88
CA GLU A 321 9.97 -11.96 -14.95
C GLU A 321 11.48 -11.66 -15.09
N ASP A 322 11.93 -11.23 -16.27
CA ASP A 322 13.23 -10.61 -16.47
C ASP A 322 13.13 -9.09 -16.27
N LEU A 323 13.54 -8.63 -15.10
CA LEU A 323 13.49 -7.21 -14.74
C LEU A 323 14.33 -6.33 -15.68
N ARG A 324 15.40 -6.88 -16.30
CA ARG A 324 16.19 -6.16 -17.31
C ARG A 324 15.36 -5.88 -18.55
N SER A 325 14.67 -6.87 -19.06
CA SER A 325 13.75 -6.73 -20.20
C SER A 325 12.65 -5.70 -19.88
N ALA A 326 12.04 -5.77 -18.69
CA ALA A 326 11.07 -4.77 -18.24
C ALA A 326 11.67 -3.34 -18.26
N CYS A 327 12.89 -3.14 -17.75
CA CYS A 327 13.56 -1.85 -17.72
C CYS A 327 13.79 -1.29 -19.14
N LEU A 328 14.24 -2.11 -20.08
CA LEU A 328 14.52 -1.68 -21.44
C LEU A 328 13.22 -1.38 -22.23
N CYS A 329 12.19 -2.19 -22.05
CA CYS A 329 10.87 -1.95 -22.67
C CYS A 329 10.23 -0.67 -22.13
N ALA A 330 10.35 -0.40 -20.84
CA ALA A 330 9.78 0.79 -20.21
C ALA A 330 10.36 2.12 -20.76
N LEU A 331 11.56 2.12 -21.32
CA LEU A 331 12.15 3.29 -22.00
C LEU A 331 11.34 3.80 -23.19
N SER A 332 10.55 2.93 -23.84
CA SER A 332 9.71 3.28 -24.98
C SER A 332 8.28 3.65 -24.59
N CYS A 333 7.93 3.56 -23.33
CA CYS A 333 6.57 3.86 -22.84
C CYS A 333 6.30 5.37 -22.81
N SER A 334 5.01 5.73 -22.89
CA SER A 334 4.56 7.12 -22.93
C SER A 334 4.50 7.75 -21.54
N ARG A 335 5.23 8.85 -21.36
CA ARG A 335 5.16 9.67 -20.14
C ARG A 335 3.76 10.27 -19.92
N GLU A 336 3.07 10.62 -21.00
CA GLU A 336 1.71 11.18 -20.95
C GLU A 336 0.69 10.12 -20.50
N GLN A 337 0.78 8.91 -21.06
CA GLN A 337 -0.11 7.81 -20.67
C GLN A 337 0.15 7.37 -19.22
N ALA A 338 1.41 7.33 -18.79
CA ALA A 338 1.77 7.09 -17.40
C ALA A 338 1.08 8.09 -16.47
N ARG A 339 1.16 9.38 -16.77
CA ARG A 339 0.45 10.44 -16.04
C ARG A 339 -1.06 10.25 -16.07
N ALA A 340 -1.64 9.99 -17.24
CA ALA A 340 -3.08 9.81 -17.39
C ALA A 340 -3.63 8.64 -16.56
N LEU A 341 -2.87 7.54 -16.46
CA LEU A 341 -3.23 6.43 -15.58
C LEU A 341 -3.22 6.85 -14.11
N ALA A 342 -2.19 7.55 -13.66
CA ALA A 342 -2.09 7.99 -12.25
C ALA A 342 -3.25 8.92 -11.86
N MET A 343 -3.74 9.76 -12.77
CA MET A 343 -4.85 10.69 -12.52
C MET A 343 -6.19 9.98 -12.22
N GLN A 344 -6.29 8.69 -12.46
CA GLN A 344 -7.47 7.89 -12.08
C GLN A 344 -7.48 7.55 -10.57
N TYR A 345 -6.38 7.81 -9.86
CA TYR A 345 -6.21 7.51 -8.43
C TYR A 345 -6.23 8.79 -7.60
N SER A 346 -7.37 9.14 -7.00
CA SER A 346 -7.48 10.30 -6.12
C SER A 346 -7.65 9.90 -4.65
N TRP A 347 -7.08 10.69 -3.73
CA TRP A 347 -7.30 10.49 -2.30
C TRP A 347 -8.75 10.74 -1.90
N GLU A 348 -9.45 11.64 -2.58
CA GLU A 348 -10.87 11.88 -2.38
C GLU A 348 -11.70 10.61 -2.65
N ALA A 349 -11.53 9.99 -3.83
CA ALA A 349 -12.22 8.76 -4.20
C ALA A 349 -11.86 7.59 -3.26
N ALA A 350 -10.58 7.43 -2.93
CA ALA A 350 -10.11 6.40 -2.00
C ALA A 350 -10.70 6.59 -0.60
N THR A 351 -10.81 7.83 -0.12
CA THR A 351 -11.39 8.15 1.19
C THR A 351 -12.90 7.98 1.20
N GLN A 352 -13.58 8.36 0.13
CA GLN A 352 -15.02 8.08 -0.02
C GLN A 352 -15.30 6.56 0.01
N GLN A 353 -14.44 5.76 -0.63
CA GLN A 353 -14.51 4.29 -0.55
C GLN A 353 -14.28 3.80 0.88
N PHE A 354 -13.29 4.33 1.58
CA PHE A 354 -12.98 4.00 2.96
C PHE A 354 -14.16 4.24 3.91
N ILE A 355 -14.74 5.44 3.88
CA ILE A 355 -15.87 5.76 4.78
C ILE A 355 -17.14 4.99 4.42
N ASN A 356 -17.38 4.74 3.14
CA ASN A 356 -18.51 3.91 2.71
C ASN A 356 -18.34 2.46 3.21
N ASN A 357 -17.14 1.90 3.22
CA ASN A 357 -16.87 0.59 3.80
C ASN A 357 -17.15 0.55 5.31
N ILE A 358 -16.77 1.60 6.03
CA ILE A 358 -17.02 1.75 7.48
C ILE A 358 -18.51 1.84 7.75
N ARG A 359 -19.26 2.68 7.02
CA ARG A 359 -20.70 2.81 7.13
C ARG A 359 -21.41 1.49 6.82
N ALA A 360 -20.95 0.78 5.79
CA ALA A 360 -21.47 -0.55 5.45
C ALA A 360 -21.18 -1.60 6.54
N ALA A 361 -20.00 -1.59 7.10
CA ALA A 361 -19.60 -2.48 8.20
C ALA A 361 -20.46 -2.27 9.46
N ASN A 362 -21.01 -1.07 9.63
CA ASN A 362 -21.90 -0.70 10.73
C ASN A 362 -23.40 -0.73 10.36
N GLY A 363 -23.76 -1.25 9.19
CA GLY A 363 -25.15 -1.40 8.76
C GLY A 363 -25.84 -0.10 8.35
N VAL A 364 -25.10 1.01 8.18
CA VAL A 364 -25.66 2.33 7.82
C VAL A 364 -26.04 2.39 6.35
N ILE A 365 -25.27 1.73 5.47
CA ILE A 365 -25.50 1.68 4.02
C ILE A 365 -25.34 0.26 3.46
N THR A 366 -25.96 -0.01 2.32
CA THR A 366 -25.69 -1.22 1.53
C THR A 366 -24.90 -0.85 0.29
N PRO A 367 -23.60 -1.21 0.20
CA PRO A 367 -22.78 -0.75 -0.90
C PRO A 367 -23.08 -1.46 -2.22
N LYS A 368 -23.33 -0.68 -3.27
CA LYS A 368 -23.61 -1.20 -4.63
C LYS A 368 -22.41 -1.97 -5.23
N TRP A 369 -21.17 -1.61 -4.85
CA TRP A 369 -19.94 -2.21 -5.37
C TRP A 369 -19.67 -3.63 -4.84
N LYS A 370 -20.32 -4.07 -3.75
CA LYS A 370 -20.03 -5.37 -3.11
C LYS A 370 -20.15 -6.56 -4.08
N LYS A 371 -21.15 -6.54 -4.96
CA LYS A 371 -21.33 -7.57 -6.00
C LYS A 371 -20.24 -7.49 -7.08
N ALA A 372 -19.92 -6.29 -7.54
CA ALA A 372 -18.92 -6.06 -8.59
C ALA A 372 -17.50 -6.46 -8.13
N TRP A 373 -17.13 -6.11 -6.91
CA TRP A 373 -15.85 -6.49 -6.32
C TRP A 373 -15.69 -8.00 -6.13
N GLN A 374 -16.72 -8.68 -5.63
CA GLN A 374 -16.72 -10.14 -5.50
C GLN A 374 -16.60 -10.85 -6.84
N PHE A 375 -17.21 -10.28 -7.88
CA PHE A 375 -17.08 -10.78 -9.24
C PHE A 375 -15.68 -10.54 -9.80
N ALA A 376 -15.11 -9.33 -9.61
CA ALA A 376 -13.77 -8.98 -10.05
C ALA A 376 -12.72 -9.90 -9.43
N ALA A 377 -12.76 -10.10 -8.11
CA ALA A 377 -11.84 -10.97 -7.39
C ALA A 377 -11.94 -12.46 -7.84
N LYS A 378 -13.10 -12.90 -8.30
CA LYS A 378 -13.30 -14.26 -8.83
C LYS A 378 -12.87 -14.44 -10.30
N SER A 379 -12.83 -13.35 -11.06
CA SER A 379 -12.56 -13.36 -12.52
C SER A 379 -11.08 -13.22 -12.87
N LEU A 380 -10.22 -12.95 -11.89
CA LEU A 380 -8.78 -12.90 -12.10
C LEU A 380 -8.25 -14.28 -12.47
N PRO A 381 -7.34 -14.41 -13.46
CA PRO A 381 -6.71 -15.68 -13.78
C PRO A 381 -6.00 -16.20 -12.52
N ARG A 382 -6.22 -17.46 -12.20
CA ARG A 382 -5.46 -18.14 -11.15
C ARG A 382 -3.99 -18.12 -11.58
N ASN A 383 -3.15 -17.35 -10.92
CA ASN A 383 -1.72 -17.37 -11.16
C ASN A 383 -1.25 -18.82 -11.07
N LYS A 384 -0.65 -19.30 -12.17
CA LYS A 384 0.13 -20.54 -12.17
C LYS A 384 1.14 -20.36 -11.04
N ARG A 385 1.14 -21.29 -10.11
CA ARG A 385 1.96 -21.34 -8.90
C ARG A 385 3.40 -20.94 -9.24
N LEU A 386 3.82 -19.78 -8.83
CA LEU A 386 5.22 -19.40 -8.82
C LEU A 386 5.90 -20.20 -7.70
N GLY A 387 6.73 -21.15 -8.10
CA GLY A 387 7.83 -21.70 -7.32
C GLY A 387 7.45 -22.44 -6.04
N ASP A 388 6.99 -23.69 -6.19
CA ASP A 388 7.29 -24.71 -5.18
C ASP A 388 8.75 -25.19 -5.46
N PRO A 389 9.75 -24.90 -4.60
CA PRO A 389 11.11 -25.38 -4.82
C PRO A 389 11.23 -26.85 -4.36
N GLY A 390 10.50 -27.75 -5.03
CA GLY A 390 10.39 -29.14 -4.60
C GLY A 390 10.09 -30.14 -5.70
N ALA A 391 10.31 -29.79 -6.97
CA ALA A 391 10.21 -30.73 -8.07
C ALA A 391 11.54 -30.83 -8.83
N ALA A 392 12.59 -31.27 -8.16
CA ALA A 392 13.70 -31.90 -8.84
C ALA A 392 13.24 -33.32 -9.25
N SER A 393 12.95 -33.50 -10.54
CA SER A 393 12.80 -34.81 -11.12
C SER A 393 14.13 -35.57 -11.03
N PRO A 394 14.10 -36.88 -10.71
CA PRO A 394 15.27 -37.72 -10.84
C PRO A 394 15.44 -38.13 -12.32
N VAL A 395 16.56 -37.81 -12.93
CA VAL A 395 17.41 -38.67 -13.76
C VAL A 395 18.77 -37.98 -13.88
#